data_b26fdceae9c8647c86633e5900168f6a
#
_entry.id   b26fdceae9c8647c86633e5900168f6a
#
_cell.length_a   1.000
_cell.length_b   1.000
_cell.length_c   1.000
_cell.angle_alpha   90.00
_cell.angle_beta   90.00
_cell.angle_gamma   90.00
#
_symmetry.space_group_name_H-M   'P 1'
#
loop_
_entity.id
_entity.type
_entity.pdbx_description
1 polymer ?
#
loop_
_entity_poly.entity_id
_entity_poly.type
_entity_poly.pdbx_seq_one_letter_code
_entity_poly.pdbx_strand_id
1 'polypeptide(L)'
;MDQKKIEKFIWDISSKTKIPDVPNKEKAWNNLIRNIDDLRPPVIAKKSYFFQNILKFWIPPIRKPNYALFLPIILILVLPIYFNFYQNTIFTTKPSENLSLLLPDNSKAILNSGSSITYKKGFNASHRTLHLEGEAYFKVESLDLPFIVKTNYGTVTVLGTAFNIRSRNDGFEVGVNSGQ
;
A
#
# COMPACT_ATOMS: atom_id res chain seq x y z
N MET A 1 25.15 -16.51 -56.53
CA MET A 1 26.42 -16.10 -55.86
C MET A 1 26.85 -17.28 -55.00
N ASP A 2 28.07 -17.75 -55.20
CA ASP A 2 28.53 -19.05 -54.69
C ASP A 2 28.72 -18.97 -53.15
N GLN A 3 28.05 -19.84 -52.41
CA GLN A 3 28.01 -19.87 -50.95
C GLN A 3 29.40 -19.93 -50.31
N LYS A 4 30.33 -20.65 -50.98
CA LYS A 4 31.74 -20.73 -50.55
C LYS A 4 32.49 -19.40 -50.67
N LYS A 5 32.11 -18.52 -51.59
CA LYS A 5 32.69 -17.17 -51.69
C LYS A 5 32.23 -16.25 -50.56
N ILE A 6 30.97 -16.41 -50.14
CA ILE A 6 30.40 -15.63 -49.02
C ILE A 6 31.05 -16.05 -47.69
N GLU A 7 31.22 -17.35 -47.46
CA GLU A 7 31.89 -17.86 -46.26
C GLU A 7 33.34 -17.39 -46.15
N LYS A 8 34.10 -17.46 -47.28
CA LYS A 8 35.46 -16.96 -47.29
C LYS A 8 35.57 -15.46 -47.03
N PHE A 9 34.62 -14.68 -47.55
CA PHE A 9 34.53 -13.23 -47.31
C PHE A 9 34.22 -12.90 -45.86
N ILE A 10 33.30 -13.63 -45.25
CA ILE A 10 32.95 -13.47 -43.82
C ILE A 10 34.16 -13.81 -42.93
N TRP A 11 34.91 -14.88 -43.24
CA TRP A 11 36.12 -15.27 -42.51
C TRP A 11 37.24 -14.23 -42.64
N ASP A 12 37.44 -13.64 -43.81
CA ASP A 12 38.46 -12.61 -44.03
C ASP A 12 38.15 -11.30 -43.29
N ILE A 13 36.89 -10.91 -43.24
CA ILE A 13 36.45 -9.75 -42.43
C ILE A 13 36.54 -10.04 -40.94
N SER A 14 36.10 -11.21 -40.49
CA SER A 14 36.13 -11.61 -39.08
C SER A 14 37.57 -11.67 -38.54
N SER A 15 38.54 -12.15 -39.34
CA SER A 15 39.95 -12.24 -38.95
C SER A 15 40.65 -10.89 -38.85
N LYS A 16 40.13 -9.87 -39.57
CA LYS A 16 40.65 -8.49 -39.54
C LYS A 16 39.97 -7.62 -38.50
N THR A 17 38.85 -8.06 -37.93
CA THR A 17 38.14 -7.31 -36.90
C THR A 17 38.86 -7.50 -35.58
N LYS A 18 39.55 -6.48 -35.11
CA LYS A 18 40.14 -6.45 -33.78
C LYS A 18 39.01 -6.44 -32.75
N ILE A 19 38.79 -7.56 -32.07
CA ILE A 19 37.83 -7.62 -30.98
C ILE A 19 38.32 -6.63 -29.93
N PRO A 20 37.51 -5.64 -29.51
CA PRO A 20 37.91 -4.73 -28.43
C PRO A 20 38.20 -5.56 -27.18
N ASP A 21 39.29 -5.26 -26.50
CA ASP A 21 39.64 -5.90 -25.23
C ASP A 21 38.44 -5.86 -24.28
N VAL A 22 38.09 -7.01 -23.73
CA VAL A 22 37.03 -7.09 -22.75
C VAL A 22 37.39 -6.19 -21.56
N PRO A 23 36.64 -5.13 -21.31
CA PRO A 23 36.99 -4.19 -20.26
C PRO A 23 37.08 -4.95 -18.92
N ASN A 24 38.19 -4.77 -18.21
CA ASN A 24 38.38 -5.36 -16.90
C ASN A 24 37.17 -5.02 -16.01
N LYS A 25 36.48 -6.06 -15.56
CA LYS A 25 35.22 -5.96 -14.77
C LYS A 25 35.37 -4.98 -13.61
N GLU A 26 36.51 -4.97 -12.94
CA GLU A 26 36.77 -4.08 -11.81
C GLU A 26 36.92 -2.62 -12.23
N LYS A 27 37.60 -2.34 -13.35
CA LYS A 27 37.68 -1.00 -13.89
C LYS A 27 36.32 -0.47 -14.35
N ALA A 28 35.56 -1.30 -15.03
CA ALA A 28 34.20 -0.94 -15.46
C ALA A 28 33.29 -0.66 -14.27
N TRP A 29 33.36 -1.50 -13.23
CA TRP A 29 32.59 -1.34 -12.01
C TRP A 29 32.97 -0.07 -11.23
N ASN A 30 34.25 0.21 -11.06
CA ASN A 30 34.72 1.40 -10.37
C ASN A 30 34.38 2.70 -11.12
N ASN A 31 34.40 2.67 -12.47
CA ASN A 31 33.94 3.81 -13.28
C ASN A 31 32.42 4.03 -13.12
N LEU A 32 31.63 2.94 -13.08
CA LEU A 32 30.19 3.03 -12.87
C LEU A 32 29.85 3.62 -11.50
N ILE A 33 30.50 3.14 -10.44
CA ILE A 33 30.29 3.66 -9.09
C ILE A 33 30.65 5.14 -9.01
N ARG A 34 31.78 5.55 -9.58
CA ARG A 34 32.19 6.95 -9.58
C ARG A 34 31.17 7.84 -10.29
N ASN A 35 30.68 7.41 -11.45
CA ASN A 35 29.67 8.16 -12.19
C ASN A 35 28.31 8.21 -11.47
N ILE A 36 27.96 7.18 -10.68
CA ILE A 36 26.73 7.18 -9.87
C ILE A 36 26.85 8.14 -8.69
N ASP A 37 28.01 8.22 -8.04
CA ASP A 37 28.24 9.15 -6.95
C ASP A 37 28.22 10.62 -7.42
N ASP A 38 28.71 10.91 -8.61
CA ASP A 38 28.62 12.23 -9.24
C ASP A 38 27.18 12.60 -9.65
N LEU A 39 26.33 11.61 -9.96
CA LEU A 39 24.92 11.81 -10.31
C LEU A 39 23.98 11.89 -9.09
N ARG A 40 24.48 11.60 -7.90
CA ARG A 40 23.67 11.83 -6.69
C ARG A 40 23.47 13.33 -6.54
N PRO A 41 22.24 13.83 -6.64
CA PRO A 41 22.00 15.22 -6.29
C PRO A 41 22.53 15.42 -4.86
N PRO A 42 23.20 16.54 -4.55
CA PRO A 42 23.60 16.80 -3.18
C PRO A 42 22.37 16.59 -2.31
N VAL A 43 22.48 15.69 -1.34
CA VAL A 43 21.46 15.53 -0.32
C VAL A 43 21.46 16.89 0.41
N ILE A 44 20.67 17.80 -0.14
CA ILE A 44 20.35 19.05 0.54
C ILE A 44 19.51 18.57 1.72
N ALA A 45 20.19 18.25 2.82
CA ALA A 45 19.55 18.27 4.11
C ALA A 45 19.04 19.71 4.25
N LYS A 46 17.83 19.96 3.73
CA LYS A 46 17.04 21.12 4.13
C LYS A 46 16.78 20.90 5.60
N LYS A 47 17.80 21.27 6.40
CA LYS A 47 17.63 21.55 7.81
C LYS A 47 16.52 22.60 7.83
N SER A 48 15.31 22.16 8.11
CA SER A 48 14.15 23.03 8.20
C SER A 48 14.37 23.95 9.41
N TYR A 49 15.15 24.99 9.20
CA TYR A 49 15.36 26.08 10.19
C TYR A 49 14.04 26.81 10.47
N PHE A 50 13.04 26.58 9.62
CA PHE A 50 11.72 27.19 9.76
C PHE A 50 11.01 26.75 11.05
N PHE A 51 11.07 25.47 11.40
CA PHE A 51 10.45 24.95 12.62
C PHE A 51 11.23 25.33 13.89
N GLN A 52 12.56 25.43 13.81
CA GLN A 52 13.36 25.79 14.99
C GLN A 52 13.17 27.24 15.42
N ASN A 53 12.88 28.14 14.50
CA ASN A 53 12.66 29.55 14.82
C ASN A 53 11.25 29.86 15.30
N ILE A 54 10.23 29.10 14.86
CA ILE A 54 8.86 29.27 15.34
C ILE A 54 8.75 28.85 16.81
N LEU A 55 9.43 27.80 17.22
CA LEU A 55 9.43 27.34 18.61
C LEU A 55 10.16 28.32 19.55
N LYS A 56 11.17 29.06 19.06
CA LYS A 56 11.91 30.08 19.87
C LYS A 56 11.08 31.34 20.10
N PHE A 57 10.13 31.65 19.20
CA PHE A 57 9.36 32.90 19.31
C PHE A 57 8.17 32.81 20.28
N TRP A 58 7.74 31.59 20.62
CA TRP A 58 6.53 31.36 21.42
C TRP A 58 6.79 30.80 22.82
N ILE A 59 8.02 30.43 23.15
CA ILE A 59 8.31 29.88 24.47
C ILE A 59 9.11 30.94 25.24
N PRO A 60 8.47 31.66 26.18
CA PRO A 60 9.23 32.51 27.12
C PRO A 60 10.27 31.63 27.84
N PRO A 61 11.41 32.18 28.30
CA PRO A 61 12.41 31.41 29.02
C PRO A 61 11.79 30.90 30.34
N ILE A 62 11.23 29.71 30.28
CA ILE A 62 10.65 29.05 31.44
C ILE A 62 11.80 28.59 32.30
N ARG A 63 12.05 29.33 33.37
CA ARG A 63 12.95 28.91 34.45
C ARG A 63 12.46 27.56 34.95
N LYS A 64 13.18 26.46 34.61
CA LYS A 64 12.90 25.06 34.94
C LYS A 64 11.49 24.65 34.49
N PRO A 65 11.35 24.09 33.27
CA PRO A 65 10.04 23.63 32.81
C PRO A 65 9.54 22.53 33.75
N ASN A 66 8.44 22.81 34.43
CA ASN A 66 7.68 21.75 35.12
C ASN A 66 7.06 20.86 34.06
N TYR A 67 7.81 19.87 33.56
CA TYR A 67 7.33 18.88 32.56
C TYR A 67 6.05 18.18 33.04
N ALA A 68 5.79 18.18 34.33
CA ALA A 68 4.55 17.66 34.92
C ALA A 68 3.28 18.32 34.38
N LEU A 69 3.32 19.58 33.90
CA LEU A 69 2.17 20.26 33.30
C LEU A 69 2.00 19.96 31.80
N PHE A 70 3.07 19.60 31.08
CA PHE A 70 2.99 19.29 29.65
C PHE A 70 2.45 17.89 29.40
N LEU A 71 2.70 16.94 30.30
CA LEU A 71 2.28 15.56 30.17
C LEU A 71 0.74 15.40 30.09
N PRO A 72 -0.08 16.04 30.96
CA PRO A 72 -1.54 15.99 30.81
C PRO A 72 -2.05 16.71 29.55
N ILE A 73 -1.41 17.78 29.11
CA ILE A 73 -1.80 18.49 27.88
C ILE A 73 -1.58 17.58 26.65
N ILE A 74 -0.42 16.93 26.57
CA ILE A 74 -0.12 15.97 25.51
C ILE A 74 -1.12 14.79 25.56
N LEU A 75 -1.42 14.30 26.74
CA LEU A 75 -2.37 13.20 26.92
C LEU A 75 -3.77 13.59 26.44
N ILE A 76 -4.25 14.79 26.79
CA ILE A 76 -5.57 15.32 26.36
C ILE A 76 -5.64 15.49 24.84
N LEU A 77 -4.53 15.83 24.18
CA LEU A 77 -4.48 16.01 22.72
C LEU A 77 -4.32 14.67 21.97
N VAL A 78 -3.49 13.77 22.50
CA VAL A 78 -3.15 12.51 21.81
C VAL A 78 -4.22 11.44 22.03
N LEU A 79 -4.83 11.34 23.23
CA LEU A 79 -5.83 10.33 23.53
C LEU A 79 -7.05 10.37 22.58
N PRO A 80 -7.71 11.52 22.31
CA PRO A 80 -8.86 11.53 21.41
C PRO A 80 -8.46 11.19 19.97
N ILE A 81 -7.26 11.56 19.52
CA ILE A 81 -6.73 11.17 18.20
C ILE A 81 -6.53 9.65 18.17
N TYR A 82 -5.91 9.09 19.20
CA TYR A 82 -5.70 7.65 19.34
C TYR A 82 -7.04 6.89 19.32
N PHE A 83 -8.00 7.27 20.15
CA PHE A 83 -9.32 6.64 20.20
C PHE A 83 -10.09 6.76 18.88
N ASN A 84 -10.01 7.90 18.20
CA ASN A 84 -10.70 8.09 16.92
C ASN A 84 -10.05 7.28 15.78
N PHE A 85 -8.72 7.09 15.83
CA PHE A 85 -7.99 6.36 14.78
C PHE A 85 -8.08 4.84 14.92
N TYR A 86 -8.25 4.33 16.14
CA TYR A 86 -8.23 2.88 16.42
C TYR A 86 -9.62 2.26 16.63
N GLN A 87 -10.70 3.04 16.50
CA GLN A 87 -12.04 2.45 16.61
C GLN A 87 -12.37 1.64 15.35
N ASN A 88 -12.41 0.32 15.52
CA ASN A 88 -12.94 -0.60 14.52
C ASN A 88 -14.41 -0.91 14.83
N THR A 89 -15.24 -0.94 13.80
CA THR A 89 -16.58 -1.47 13.86
C THR A 89 -16.52 -2.93 13.43
N ILE A 90 -17.07 -3.82 14.27
CA ILE A 90 -17.03 -5.26 14.05
C ILE A 90 -18.46 -5.78 14.05
N PHE A 91 -18.83 -6.57 13.03
CA PHE A 91 -20.06 -7.32 12.96
C PHE A 91 -19.73 -8.80 12.83
N THR A 92 -20.38 -9.63 13.63
CA THR A 92 -20.12 -11.07 13.65
C THR A 92 -21.45 -11.82 13.67
N THR A 93 -21.53 -12.91 12.92
CA THR A 93 -22.65 -13.84 12.89
C THR A 93 -22.30 -15.12 13.63
N LYS A 94 -23.28 -15.67 14.34
CA LYS A 94 -23.19 -16.99 14.97
C LYS A 94 -23.41 -18.12 13.94
N PRO A 95 -23.10 -19.37 14.27
CA PRO A 95 -23.52 -20.50 13.47
C PRO A 95 -25.04 -20.48 13.20
N SER A 96 -25.43 -20.72 11.95
CA SER A 96 -26.82 -20.68 11.44
C SER A 96 -27.49 -19.30 11.47
N GLU A 97 -26.72 -18.22 11.60
CA GLU A 97 -27.19 -16.85 11.57
C GLU A 97 -26.69 -16.14 10.30
N ASN A 98 -27.57 -15.36 9.68
CA ASN A 98 -27.20 -14.46 8.58
C ASN A 98 -27.51 -13.03 9.01
N LEU A 99 -26.65 -12.09 8.65
CA LEU A 99 -26.80 -10.68 9.01
C LEU A 99 -26.71 -9.79 7.78
N SER A 100 -27.74 -8.99 7.53
CA SER A 100 -27.72 -7.98 6.48
C SER A 100 -27.32 -6.63 7.06
N LEU A 101 -26.33 -6.00 6.46
CA LEU A 101 -25.73 -4.73 6.89
C LEU A 101 -25.80 -3.71 5.75
N LEU A 102 -26.10 -2.47 6.09
CA LEU A 102 -25.86 -1.32 5.25
C LEU A 102 -24.55 -0.67 5.70
N LEU A 103 -23.57 -0.61 4.81
CA LEU A 103 -22.28 0.02 5.06
C LEU A 103 -22.38 1.54 4.91
N PRO A 104 -21.46 2.32 5.50
CA PRO A 104 -21.51 3.80 5.45
C PRO A 104 -21.34 4.41 4.05
N ASP A 105 -20.91 3.64 3.06
CA ASP A 105 -20.83 4.03 1.64
C ASP A 105 -22.09 3.67 0.84
N ASN A 106 -23.19 3.27 1.50
CA ASN A 106 -24.43 2.76 0.96
C ASN A 106 -24.34 1.36 0.30
N SER A 107 -23.18 0.72 0.33
CA SER A 107 -23.06 -0.68 -0.09
C SER A 107 -23.78 -1.60 0.89
N LYS A 108 -24.34 -2.72 0.39
CA LYS A 108 -24.98 -3.75 1.21
C LYS A 108 -24.05 -4.94 1.36
N ALA A 109 -23.94 -5.46 2.57
CA ALA A 109 -23.24 -6.70 2.86
C ALA A 109 -24.18 -7.67 3.56
N ILE A 110 -24.18 -8.93 3.14
CA ILE A 110 -24.90 -10.02 3.78
C ILE A 110 -23.88 -11.03 4.27
N LEU A 111 -23.68 -11.08 5.56
CA LEU A 111 -22.79 -12.04 6.21
C LEU A 111 -23.48 -13.38 6.31
N ASN A 112 -22.79 -14.42 5.88
CA ASN A 112 -23.24 -15.81 6.09
C ASN A 112 -22.86 -16.29 7.50
N SER A 113 -23.35 -17.44 7.87
CA SER A 113 -23.12 -18.10 9.16
C SER A 113 -21.64 -18.15 9.55
N GLY A 114 -21.32 -17.79 10.79
CA GLY A 114 -19.97 -17.86 11.34
C GLY A 114 -18.96 -16.96 10.61
N SER A 115 -19.36 -15.75 10.27
CA SER A 115 -18.55 -14.79 9.54
C SER A 115 -18.39 -13.50 10.31
N SER A 116 -17.35 -12.74 10.02
CA SER A 116 -17.16 -11.42 10.60
C SER A 116 -16.66 -10.41 9.56
N ILE A 117 -17.16 -9.17 9.70
CA ILE A 117 -16.65 -7.99 8.97
C ILE A 117 -16.13 -6.99 9.97
N THR A 118 -14.93 -6.50 9.69
CA THR A 118 -14.29 -5.45 10.47
C THR A 118 -13.91 -4.30 9.55
N TYR A 119 -14.31 -3.08 9.90
CA TYR A 119 -13.85 -1.87 9.21
C TYR A 119 -13.57 -0.73 10.17
N LYS A 120 -12.75 0.22 9.77
CA LYS A 120 -12.44 1.41 10.55
C LYS A 120 -13.64 2.35 10.60
N LYS A 121 -13.82 3.08 11.69
CA LYS A 121 -14.87 4.10 11.84
C LYS A 121 -14.87 5.17 10.74
N GLY A 122 -13.74 5.38 10.10
CA GLY A 122 -13.61 6.26 8.92
C GLY A 122 -13.99 5.62 7.59
N PHE A 123 -14.61 4.42 7.60
CA PHE A 123 -15.13 3.80 6.39
C PHE A 123 -16.26 4.69 5.82
N ASN A 124 -16.11 5.12 4.60
CA ASN A 124 -17.05 5.98 3.87
C ASN A 124 -16.75 5.92 2.37
N ALA A 125 -17.42 6.75 1.57
CA ALA A 125 -17.20 6.81 0.13
C ALA A 125 -15.74 7.12 -0.30
N SER A 126 -14.90 7.66 0.61
CA SER A 126 -13.48 7.96 0.35
C SER A 126 -12.52 6.88 0.83
N HIS A 127 -12.94 6.04 1.78
CA HIS A 127 -12.12 4.97 2.37
C HIS A 127 -12.95 3.70 2.51
N ARG A 128 -12.98 2.87 1.47
CA ARG A 128 -13.85 1.71 1.33
C ARG A 128 -13.09 0.40 1.52
N THR A 129 -12.36 0.28 2.63
CA THR A 129 -11.59 -0.93 2.95
C THR A 129 -12.16 -1.62 4.19
N LEU A 130 -12.46 -2.90 4.06
CA LEU A 130 -12.88 -3.76 5.17
C LEU A 130 -12.09 -5.08 5.18
N HIS A 131 -12.14 -5.76 6.32
CA HIS A 131 -11.62 -7.10 6.50
C HIS A 131 -12.77 -8.08 6.70
N LEU A 132 -12.74 -9.20 5.97
CA LEU A 132 -13.72 -10.27 6.03
C LEU A 132 -13.05 -11.55 6.50
N GLU A 133 -13.65 -12.20 7.48
CA GLU A 133 -13.40 -13.59 7.84
C GLU A 133 -14.70 -14.39 7.64
N GLY A 134 -14.60 -15.53 6.98
CA GLY A 134 -15.76 -16.36 6.65
C GLY A 134 -16.33 -16.06 5.29
N GLU A 135 -17.64 -15.84 5.18
CA GLU A 135 -18.33 -15.68 3.90
C GLU A 135 -19.31 -14.52 3.94
N ALA A 136 -19.27 -13.70 2.90
CA ALA A 136 -20.22 -12.60 2.75
C ALA A 136 -20.51 -12.31 1.26
N TYR A 137 -21.77 -11.97 1.00
CA TYR A 137 -22.21 -11.41 -0.25
C TYR A 137 -22.21 -9.87 -0.16
N PHE A 138 -21.65 -9.23 -1.17
CA PHE A 138 -21.60 -7.78 -1.27
C PHE A 138 -22.37 -7.30 -2.51
N LYS A 139 -23.17 -6.26 -2.33
CA LYS A 139 -23.69 -5.42 -3.41
C LYS A 139 -23.12 -4.04 -3.24
N VAL A 140 -22.02 -3.78 -3.96
CA VAL A 140 -21.22 -2.56 -3.81
C VAL A 140 -21.81 -1.43 -4.64
N GLU A 141 -21.94 -0.26 -4.02
CA GLU A 141 -22.33 0.96 -4.70
C GLU A 141 -21.24 1.40 -5.68
N SER A 142 -21.64 1.76 -6.90
CA SER A 142 -20.72 2.15 -7.97
C SER A 142 -20.18 3.56 -7.73
N LEU A 143 -18.89 3.66 -7.39
CA LEU A 143 -18.20 4.91 -7.13
C LEU A 143 -16.82 4.89 -7.79
N ASP A 144 -16.21 6.06 -7.99
CA ASP A 144 -14.90 6.21 -8.63
C ASP A 144 -13.74 5.64 -7.78
N LEU A 145 -13.96 5.46 -6.47
CA LEU A 145 -12.95 4.90 -5.58
C LEU A 145 -13.17 3.40 -5.35
N PRO A 146 -12.11 2.60 -5.27
CA PRO A 146 -12.21 1.18 -5.11
C PRO A 146 -12.77 0.76 -3.75
N PHE A 147 -13.63 -0.26 -3.76
CA PHE A 147 -14.06 -1.00 -2.60
C PHE A 147 -13.13 -2.21 -2.42
N ILE A 148 -12.49 -2.31 -1.28
CA ILE A 148 -11.44 -3.30 -1.01
C ILE A 148 -11.86 -4.21 0.13
N VAL A 149 -11.97 -5.50 -0.16
CA VAL A 149 -12.18 -6.56 0.83
C VAL A 149 -10.87 -7.29 1.05
N LYS A 150 -10.32 -7.20 2.23
CA LYS A 150 -9.15 -7.97 2.67
C LYS A 150 -9.61 -9.21 3.41
N THR A 151 -8.97 -10.33 3.14
CA THR A 151 -9.17 -11.59 3.87
C THR A 151 -7.80 -12.16 4.27
N ASN A 152 -7.77 -13.20 5.05
CA ASN A 152 -6.53 -13.91 5.41
C ASN A 152 -5.87 -14.60 4.20
N TYR A 153 -6.62 -14.82 3.11
CA TYR A 153 -6.15 -15.58 1.95
C TYR A 153 -5.99 -14.73 0.69
N GLY A 154 -6.51 -13.51 0.67
CA GLY A 154 -6.41 -12.64 -0.51
C GLY A 154 -7.11 -11.30 -0.33
N THR A 155 -7.02 -10.48 -1.38
CA THR A 155 -7.67 -9.16 -1.43
C THR A 155 -8.49 -9.08 -2.71
N VAL A 156 -9.73 -8.64 -2.58
CA VAL A 156 -10.65 -8.39 -3.70
C VAL A 156 -10.87 -6.89 -3.81
N THR A 157 -10.75 -6.35 -5.03
CA THR A 157 -10.92 -4.93 -5.31
C THR A 157 -11.93 -4.76 -6.43
N VAL A 158 -12.96 -3.95 -6.20
CA VAL A 158 -14.03 -3.66 -7.17
C VAL A 158 -14.38 -2.18 -7.15
N LEU A 159 -15.09 -1.69 -8.17
CA LEU A 159 -15.61 -0.32 -8.24
C LEU A 159 -17.11 -0.26 -7.92
N GLY A 160 -17.88 -1.24 -8.42
CA GLY A 160 -19.33 -1.31 -8.25
C GLY A 160 -19.83 -2.62 -8.79
N THR A 161 -19.83 -3.65 -7.95
CA THR A 161 -20.03 -5.05 -8.37
C THR A 161 -20.87 -5.78 -7.33
N ALA A 162 -21.66 -6.74 -7.74
CA ALA A 162 -22.31 -7.67 -6.85
C ALA A 162 -21.55 -9.01 -6.87
N PHE A 163 -21.00 -9.43 -5.74
CA PHE A 163 -20.14 -10.60 -5.64
C PHE A 163 -20.22 -11.28 -4.29
N ASN A 164 -19.86 -12.54 -4.23
CA ASN A 164 -19.71 -13.33 -3.01
C ASN A 164 -18.23 -13.63 -2.79
N ILE A 165 -17.77 -13.49 -1.54
CA ILE A 165 -16.46 -13.97 -1.10
C ILE A 165 -16.67 -15.04 -0.05
N ARG A 166 -16.06 -16.20 -0.26
CA ARG A 166 -15.91 -17.24 0.73
C ARG A 166 -14.42 -17.38 1.05
N SER A 167 -14.07 -17.10 2.30
CA SER A 167 -12.69 -17.10 2.81
C SER A 167 -12.66 -17.86 4.12
N ARG A 168 -12.48 -19.18 4.03
CA ARG A 168 -12.44 -20.13 5.15
C ARG A 168 -11.20 -21.00 5.06
N ASN A 169 -10.88 -21.75 6.10
CA ASN A 169 -9.70 -22.64 6.15
C ASN A 169 -9.67 -23.70 5.03
N ASP A 170 -10.83 -24.00 4.45
CA ASP A 170 -11.02 -24.98 3.37
C ASP A 170 -10.92 -24.37 1.97
N GLY A 171 -10.80 -23.05 1.85
CA GLY A 171 -10.63 -22.40 0.56
C GLY A 171 -10.91 -20.92 0.52
N PHE A 172 -10.49 -20.31 -0.59
CA PHE A 172 -10.78 -18.94 -0.96
C PHE A 172 -11.45 -18.92 -2.33
N GLU A 173 -12.67 -18.43 -2.39
CA GLU A 173 -13.49 -18.36 -3.60
C GLU A 173 -14.11 -16.97 -3.75
N VAL A 174 -14.19 -16.51 -5.00
CA VAL A 174 -14.88 -15.26 -5.35
C VAL A 174 -15.85 -15.55 -6.50
N GLY A 175 -17.13 -15.41 -6.23
CA GLY A 175 -18.19 -15.53 -7.21
C GLY A 175 -18.74 -14.16 -7.61
N VAL A 176 -18.62 -13.77 -8.87
CA VAL A 176 -19.14 -12.49 -9.37
C VAL A 176 -20.52 -12.72 -9.99
N ASN A 177 -21.51 -11.98 -9.52
CA ASN A 177 -22.91 -12.12 -9.98
C ASN A 177 -23.29 -11.07 -11.03
N SER A 178 -22.74 -9.86 -10.91
CA SER A 178 -22.88 -8.77 -11.89
C SER A 178 -21.83 -7.70 -11.59
N GLY A 179 -21.21 -7.18 -12.64
CA GLY A 179 -20.20 -6.12 -12.49
C GLY A 179 -19.65 -5.69 -13.85
N GLN A 180 -19.15 -4.46 -13.88
CA GLN A 180 -18.24 -3.95 -14.90
C GLN A 180 -16.83 -4.03 -14.36
#